data_ce3a5fa84b6db1852fe5ec97184d5fbd
#
_entry.id   ce3a5fa84b6db1852fe5ec97184d5fbd
#
_cell.length_a   1.000
_cell.length_b   1.000
_cell.length_c   1.000
_cell.angle_alpha   90.00
_cell.angle_beta   90.00
_cell.angle_gamma   90.00
#
_symmetry.space_group_name_H-M   'P 1'
#
loop_
_entity.id
_entity.type
_entity.pdbx_description
1 polymer ?
#
loop_
_entity_poly.entity_id
_entity_poly.type
_entity_poly.pdbx_seq_one_letter_code
_entity_poly.pdbx_strand_id
1 'polypeptide(L)'
;MNATDTLSPASPSLDFDAARRAMIDSQLRPSGVNAPMVLERMAAVPRERFVPAALADVAYIDRSIALGDGGHLAAPLFYGQLLVEARPVPSDRVLVVDGGSGYLAELVRPLVAATDSVTPAELGKVAAGAGYTLVLIDGAGEQLPPELSAAMAEGGRVLGGVIQRGITSLAVGRKAGSDLALMPLSEMGIPRIAAFDAPKGWSF
;
A
#
# COMPACT_ATOMS: atom_id res chain seq x y z
N MET A 1 -24.66 31.19 46.10
CA MET A 1 -24.81 30.10 45.11
C MET A 1 -23.73 30.30 44.07
N ASN A 2 -22.58 29.65 44.23
CA ASN A 2 -21.46 29.74 43.29
C ASN A 2 -21.53 28.51 42.41
N ALA A 3 -21.87 28.72 41.14
CA ALA A 3 -21.72 27.69 40.11
C ALA A 3 -20.23 27.60 39.77
N THR A 4 -19.61 26.51 40.18
CA THR A 4 -18.27 26.09 39.74
C THR A 4 -18.39 25.59 38.31
N ASP A 5 -18.01 26.42 37.37
CA ASP A 5 -17.86 26.06 35.95
C ASP A 5 -16.67 25.10 35.83
N THR A 6 -16.96 23.80 35.74
CA THR A 6 -15.92 22.76 35.58
C THR A 6 -15.57 22.73 34.11
N LEU A 7 -14.54 23.52 33.73
CA LEU A 7 -13.87 23.41 32.43
C LEU A 7 -13.29 22.00 32.31
N SER A 8 -13.97 21.14 31.54
CA SER A 8 -13.41 19.87 31.13
C SER A 8 -12.15 20.13 30.31
N PRO A 9 -10.98 19.59 30.66
CA PRO A 9 -9.78 19.77 29.84
C PRO A 9 -10.05 19.19 28.46
N ALA A 10 -9.98 20.01 27.42
CA ALA A 10 -9.97 19.55 26.05
C ALA A 10 -8.81 18.54 25.91
N SER A 11 -9.12 17.32 25.45
CA SER A 11 -8.09 16.32 25.15
C SER A 11 -7.07 16.96 24.20
N PRO A 12 -5.76 16.83 24.46
CA PRO A 12 -4.76 17.40 23.58
C PRO A 12 -4.95 16.81 22.18
N SER A 13 -5.20 17.65 21.20
CA SER A 13 -5.23 17.23 19.79
C SER A 13 -3.87 16.65 19.43
N LEU A 14 -3.86 15.44 18.86
CA LEU A 14 -2.61 14.80 18.45
C LEU A 14 -1.89 15.70 17.42
N ASP A 15 -0.62 15.99 17.63
CA ASP A 15 0.22 16.66 16.62
C ASP A 15 0.58 15.64 15.54
N PHE A 16 -0.21 15.59 14.47
CA PHE A 16 0.02 14.66 13.35
C PHE A 16 1.35 14.91 12.63
N ASP A 17 1.85 16.14 12.62
CA ASP A 17 3.15 16.44 12.03
C ASP A 17 4.29 15.87 12.88
N ALA A 18 4.18 15.94 14.20
CA ALA A 18 5.12 15.29 15.11
C ALA A 18 5.02 13.76 14.99
N ALA A 19 3.82 13.19 14.92
CA ALA A 19 3.62 11.75 14.77
C ALA A 19 4.19 11.24 13.42
N ARG A 20 4.03 12.00 12.35
CA ARG A 20 4.60 11.69 11.02
C ARG A 20 6.13 11.71 11.04
N ARG A 21 6.74 12.71 11.66
CA ARG A 21 8.19 12.77 11.84
C ARG A 21 8.69 11.58 12.66
N ALA A 22 8.03 11.28 13.77
CA ALA A 22 8.37 10.13 14.62
C ALA A 22 8.28 8.80 13.87
N MET A 23 7.24 8.60 13.01
CA MET A 23 7.13 7.43 12.13
C MET A 23 8.35 7.29 11.21
N ILE A 24 8.78 8.38 10.57
CA ILE A 24 9.95 8.37 9.68
C ILE A 24 11.21 7.99 10.46
N ASP A 25 11.45 8.62 11.60
CA ASP A 25 12.70 8.50 12.34
C ASP A 25 12.80 7.20 13.15
N SER A 26 11.66 6.69 13.68
CA SER A 26 11.65 5.54 14.57
C SER A 26 11.19 4.22 13.95
N GLN A 27 10.46 4.27 12.81
CA GLN A 27 9.95 3.07 12.14
C GLN A 27 10.65 2.84 10.79
N LEU A 28 10.71 3.86 9.93
CA LEU A 28 11.18 3.71 8.55
C LEU A 28 12.70 3.62 8.47
N ARG A 29 13.41 4.64 8.98
CA ARG A 29 14.88 4.70 8.91
C ARG A 29 15.57 3.50 9.57
N PRO A 30 15.22 3.08 10.79
CA PRO A 30 15.83 1.91 11.43
C PRO A 30 15.56 0.60 10.68
N SER A 31 14.45 0.55 9.93
CA SER A 31 14.07 -0.62 9.11
C SER A 31 14.60 -0.57 7.67
N GLY A 32 15.56 0.32 7.40
CA GLY A 32 16.26 0.38 6.11
C GLY A 32 15.61 1.24 5.03
N VAL A 33 14.48 1.92 5.30
CA VAL A 33 13.86 2.87 4.37
C VAL A 33 14.60 4.21 4.47
N ASN A 34 15.60 4.40 3.61
CA ASN A 34 16.47 5.59 3.64
C ASN A 34 16.51 6.36 2.30
N ALA A 35 15.78 5.89 1.27
CA ALA A 35 15.71 6.57 -0.02
C ALA A 35 15.05 7.96 0.15
N PRO A 36 15.73 9.07 -0.19
CA PRO A 36 15.22 10.42 0.04
C PRO A 36 13.84 10.64 -0.57
N MET A 37 13.65 10.23 -1.82
CA MET A 37 12.38 10.34 -2.54
C MET A 37 11.22 9.66 -1.77
N VAL A 38 11.44 8.46 -1.20
CA VAL A 38 10.41 7.74 -0.44
C VAL A 38 10.08 8.49 0.86
N LEU A 39 11.10 8.89 1.61
CA LEU A 39 10.91 9.63 2.87
C LEU A 39 10.21 10.97 2.65
N GLU A 40 10.58 11.71 1.59
CA GLU A 40 9.93 12.97 1.20
C GLU A 40 8.45 12.76 0.87
N ARG A 41 8.11 11.71 0.12
CA ARG A 41 6.71 11.39 -0.18
C ARG A 41 5.92 11.04 1.08
N MET A 42 6.48 10.20 1.95
CA MET A 42 5.81 9.80 3.20
C MET A 42 5.72 10.96 4.21
N ALA A 43 6.63 11.93 4.15
CA ALA A 43 6.53 13.16 4.91
C ALA A 43 5.46 14.12 4.37
N ALA A 44 5.27 14.16 3.04
CA ALA A 44 4.36 15.08 2.38
C ALA A 44 2.89 14.62 2.39
N VAL A 45 2.63 13.30 2.49
CA VAL A 45 1.28 12.74 2.40
C VAL A 45 0.78 12.36 3.80
N PRO A 46 -0.20 13.12 4.36
CA PRO A 46 -0.72 12.92 5.72
C PRO A 46 -1.59 11.64 5.79
N ARG A 47 -1.10 10.60 6.48
CA ARG A 47 -1.79 9.29 6.60
C ARG A 47 -3.16 9.38 7.26
N GLU A 48 -3.33 10.29 8.22
CA GLU A 48 -4.59 10.52 8.93
C GLU A 48 -5.76 10.92 8.02
N ARG A 49 -5.47 11.38 6.80
CA ARG A 49 -6.49 11.69 5.79
C ARG A 49 -7.03 10.45 5.05
N PHE A 50 -6.38 9.31 5.22
CA PHE A 50 -6.68 8.05 4.53
C PHE A 50 -7.31 7.01 5.44
N VAL A 51 -7.77 7.44 6.61
CA VAL A 51 -8.54 6.65 7.56
C VAL A 51 -9.79 7.43 8.01
N PRO A 52 -10.84 6.76 8.48
CA PRO A 52 -11.96 7.43 9.15
C PRO A 52 -11.46 8.28 10.32
N ALA A 53 -12.14 9.41 10.60
CA ALA A 53 -11.76 10.35 11.66
C ALA A 53 -11.55 9.68 13.02
N ALA A 54 -12.36 8.66 13.34
CA ALA A 54 -12.23 7.88 14.58
C ALA A 54 -10.92 7.06 14.69
N LEU A 55 -10.20 6.87 13.57
CA LEU A 55 -8.94 6.15 13.51
C LEU A 55 -7.74 7.06 13.23
N ALA A 56 -7.94 8.38 13.13
CA ALA A 56 -6.88 9.33 12.81
C ALA A 56 -5.71 9.25 13.82
N ASP A 57 -6.00 9.09 15.10
CA ASP A 57 -5.00 9.05 16.18
C ASP A 57 -4.08 7.82 16.08
N VAL A 58 -4.49 6.78 15.37
CA VAL A 58 -3.68 5.56 15.18
C VAL A 58 -3.06 5.48 13.78
N ALA A 59 -3.21 6.51 12.95
CA ALA A 59 -2.74 6.48 11.55
C ALA A 59 -1.23 6.25 11.40
N TYR A 60 -0.44 6.58 12.41
CA TYR A 60 1.02 6.53 12.39
C TYR A 60 1.64 5.36 13.18
N ILE A 61 0.81 4.43 13.68
CA ILE A 61 1.32 3.21 14.33
C ILE A 61 1.94 2.26 13.32
N ASP A 62 2.89 1.43 13.77
CA ASP A 62 3.60 0.46 12.91
C ASP A 62 2.79 -0.82 12.71
N ARG A 63 1.57 -0.68 12.20
CA ARG A 63 0.70 -1.79 11.80
C ARG A 63 -0.38 -1.33 10.82
N SER A 64 -1.04 -2.30 10.20
CA SER A 64 -2.18 -2.05 9.31
C SER A 64 -3.43 -1.65 10.09
N ILE A 65 -4.26 -0.81 9.47
CA ILE A 65 -5.53 -0.31 10.01
C ILE A 65 -6.65 -0.81 9.09
N ALA A 66 -7.62 -1.52 9.66
CA ALA A 66 -8.83 -1.90 8.93
C ALA A 66 -9.78 -0.70 8.79
N LEU A 67 -10.34 -0.49 7.60
CA LEU A 67 -11.19 0.67 7.29
C LEU A 67 -12.70 0.40 7.41
N GLY A 68 -13.09 -0.84 7.77
CA GLY A 68 -14.46 -1.20 8.09
C GLY A 68 -15.29 -1.80 6.95
N ASP A 69 -14.94 -1.53 5.70
CA ASP A 69 -15.60 -2.04 4.49
C ASP A 69 -14.81 -3.15 3.76
N GLY A 70 -13.88 -3.76 4.49
CA GLY A 70 -12.93 -4.74 3.94
C GLY A 70 -11.66 -4.09 3.39
N GLY A 71 -11.59 -2.76 3.33
CA GLY A 71 -10.40 -2.01 2.98
C GLY A 71 -9.41 -1.89 4.14
N HIS A 72 -8.22 -1.41 3.84
CA HIS A 72 -7.16 -1.22 4.81
C HIS A 72 -6.23 -0.05 4.43
N LEU A 73 -5.55 0.48 5.44
CA LEU A 73 -4.32 1.25 5.29
C LEU A 73 -3.20 0.38 5.85
N ALA A 74 -2.29 -0.10 5.01
CA ALA A 74 -1.21 -0.99 5.43
C ALA A 74 -0.21 -0.27 6.36
N ALA A 75 0.68 -1.03 7.03
CA ALA A 75 1.72 -0.47 7.89
C ALA A 75 2.63 0.51 7.11
N PRO A 76 3.14 1.58 7.74
CA PRO A 76 4.05 2.52 7.10
C PRO A 76 5.26 1.84 6.46
N LEU A 77 5.84 0.85 7.14
CA LEU A 77 7.00 0.11 6.66
C LEU A 77 6.74 -0.61 5.34
N PHE A 78 5.53 -1.18 5.14
CA PHE A 78 5.17 -1.82 3.88
C PHE A 78 5.26 -0.84 2.70
N TYR A 79 4.64 0.34 2.81
CA TYR A 79 4.69 1.34 1.75
C TYR A 79 6.11 1.85 1.50
N GLY A 80 6.88 2.06 2.57
CA GLY A 80 8.27 2.50 2.47
C GLY A 80 9.12 1.51 1.70
N GLN A 81 9.09 0.24 2.07
CA GLN A 81 9.86 -0.82 1.40
C GLN A 81 9.34 -1.09 -0.03
N LEU A 82 8.02 -1.10 -0.23
CA LEU A 82 7.42 -1.25 -1.55
C LEU A 82 7.95 -0.18 -2.53
N LEU A 83 7.99 1.09 -2.13
CA LEU A 83 8.48 2.18 -2.99
C LEU A 83 10.00 2.16 -3.19
N VAL A 84 10.77 1.74 -2.17
CA VAL A 84 12.23 1.53 -2.31
C VAL A 84 12.52 0.47 -3.36
N GLU A 85 11.81 -0.65 -3.34
CA GLU A 85 11.99 -1.74 -4.30
C GLU A 85 11.38 -1.42 -5.68
N ALA A 86 10.26 -0.70 -5.72
CA ALA A 86 9.61 -0.32 -6.96
C ALA A 86 10.45 0.64 -7.80
N ARG A 87 11.20 1.54 -7.17
CA ARG A 87 12.02 2.56 -7.85
C ARG A 87 11.25 3.24 -8.98
N PRO A 88 10.11 3.89 -8.69
CA PRO A 88 9.33 4.54 -9.72
C PRO A 88 10.16 5.61 -10.44
N VAL A 89 9.99 5.72 -11.75
CA VAL A 89 10.66 6.73 -12.58
C VAL A 89 9.65 7.61 -13.30
N PRO A 90 10.01 8.84 -13.69
CA PRO A 90 9.09 9.79 -14.31
C PRO A 90 8.41 9.30 -15.60
N SER A 91 8.97 8.31 -16.28
CA SER A 91 8.39 7.69 -17.48
C SER A 91 7.42 6.54 -17.20
N ASP A 92 7.29 6.10 -15.94
CA ASP A 92 6.39 4.99 -15.61
C ASP A 92 4.91 5.36 -15.80
N ARG A 93 4.15 4.42 -16.38
CA ARG A 93 2.70 4.35 -16.26
C ARG A 93 2.35 3.33 -15.19
N VAL A 94 1.74 3.79 -14.12
CA VAL A 94 1.51 2.98 -12.93
C VAL A 94 0.03 2.59 -12.84
N LEU A 95 -0.22 1.30 -12.59
CA LEU A 95 -1.49 0.80 -12.07
C LEU A 95 -1.35 0.50 -10.59
N VAL A 96 -2.17 1.10 -9.76
CA VAL A 96 -2.31 0.77 -8.34
C VAL A 96 -3.54 -0.10 -8.17
N VAL A 97 -3.36 -1.30 -7.63
CA VAL A 97 -4.46 -2.11 -7.09
C VAL A 97 -4.64 -1.69 -5.64
N ASP A 98 -5.65 -0.86 -5.41
CA ASP A 98 -5.85 -0.18 -4.13
C ASP A 98 -6.47 -1.09 -3.07
N GLY A 99 -5.88 -1.09 -1.89
CA GLY A 99 -6.39 -1.79 -0.71
C GLY A 99 -7.57 -1.11 -0.03
N GLY A 100 -8.09 -0.02 -0.61
CA GLY A 100 -9.26 0.72 -0.12
C GLY A 100 -8.95 2.06 0.53
N SER A 101 -7.67 2.38 0.79
CA SER A 101 -7.28 3.65 1.41
C SER A 101 -7.01 4.77 0.41
N GLY A 102 -6.57 4.47 -0.80
CA GLY A 102 -6.06 5.44 -1.77
C GLY A 102 -4.65 5.98 -1.46
N TYR A 103 -4.05 5.60 -0.33
CA TYR A 103 -2.79 6.17 0.14
C TYR A 103 -1.62 5.87 -0.80
N LEU A 104 -1.51 4.62 -1.28
CA LEU A 104 -0.42 4.21 -2.18
C LEU A 104 -0.44 5.00 -3.49
N ALA A 105 -1.64 5.21 -4.06
CA ALA A 105 -1.81 6.00 -5.28
C ALA A 105 -1.35 7.45 -5.08
N GLU A 106 -1.66 8.05 -3.92
CA GLU A 106 -1.23 9.41 -3.61
C GLU A 106 0.27 9.52 -3.39
N LEU A 107 0.90 8.50 -2.80
CA LEU A 107 2.36 8.46 -2.66
C LEU A 107 3.07 8.46 -4.01
N VAL A 108 2.60 7.66 -4.98
CA VAL A 108 3.32 7.43 -6.24
C VAL A 108 3.01 8.48 -7.32
N ARG A 109 1.81 9.07 -7.31
CA ARG A 109 1.30 9.97 -8.36
C ARG A 109 2.29 11.04 -8.84
N PRO A 110 2.96 11.82 -7.97
CA PRO A 110 3.87 12.88 -8.43
C PRO A 110 5.24 12.37 -8.90
N LEU A 111 5.49 11.05 -8.83
CA LEU A 111 6.79 10.45 -9.17
C LEU A 111 6.84 9.91 -10.60
N VAL A 112 5.68 9.83 -11.28
CA VAL A 112 5.50 9.06 -12.51
C VAL A 112 4.68 9.82 -13.55
N ALA A 113 4.69 9.36 -14.80
CA ALA A 113 3.95 9.98 -15.90
C ALA A 113 2.43 9.92 -15.73
N ALA A 114 1.93 8.77 -15.27
CA ALA A 114 0.50 8.54 -15.07
C ALA A 114 0.26 7.49 -13.98
N THR A 115 -0.83 7.68 -13.23
CA THR A 115 -1.26 6.74 -12.18
C THR A 115 -2.75 6.48 -12.34
N ASP A 116 -3.10 5.25 -12.65
CA ASP A 116 -4.46 4.74 -12.58
C ASP A 116 -4.61 3.91 -11.29
N SER A 117 -5.77 3.99 -10.64
CA SER A 117 -6.06 3.24 -9.42
C SER A 117 -7.38 2.51 -9.58
N VAL A 118 -7.38 1.24 -9.23
CA VAL A 118 -8.57 0.37 -9.27
C VAL A 118 -8.65 -0.45 -8.00
N THR A 119 -9.85 -0.78 -7.57
CA THR A 119 -10.04 -1.80 -6.54
C THR A 119 -9.79 -3.20 -7.10
N PRO A 120 -9.51 -4.21 -6.28
CA PRO A 120 -9.39 -5.60 -6.74
C PRO A 120 -10.60 -6.10 -7.54
N ALA A 121 -11.81 -5.65 -7.18
CA ALA A 121 -13.06 -6.00 -7.87
C ALA A 121 -13.20 -5.36 -9.26
N GLU A 122 -12.50 -4.26 -9.50
CA GLU A 122 -12.55 -3.51 -10.76
C GLU A 122 -11.43 -3.89 -11.73
N LEU A 123 -10.52 -4.76 -11.31
CA LEU A 123 -9.38 -5.15 -12.13
C LEU A 123 -9.79 -5.70 -13.51
N GLY A 124 -10.90 -6.45 -13.58
CA GLY A 124 -11.46 -6.93 -14.84
C GLY A 124 -11.93 -5.84 -15.83
N LYS A 125 -12.04 -4.57 -15.39
CA LYS A 125 -12.35 -3.43 -16.26
C LYS A 125 -11.09 -2.81 -16.90
N VAL A 126 -9.90 -3.18 -16.42
CA VAL A 126 -8.64 -2.67 -16.98
C VAL A 126 -8.40 -3.30 -18.34
N ALA A 127 -8.16 -2.46 -19.33
CA ALA A 127 -7.98 -2.94 -20.70
C ALA A 127 -6.69 -3.79 -20.83
N ALA A 128 -6.81 -4.92 -21.51
CA ALA A 128 -5.65 -5.68 -21.94
C ALA A 128 -4.78 -4.81 -22.88
N GLY A 129 -3.46 -4.87 -22.72
CA GLY A 129 -2.53 -4.04 -23.50
C GLY A 129 -2.50 -2.56 -23.10
N ALA A 130 -3.05 -2.17 -21.94
CA ALA A 130 -2.99 -0.80 -21.42
C ALA A 130 -1.56 -0.26 -21.28
N GLY A 131 -0.56 -1.15 -21.19
CA GLY A 131 0.86 -0.80 -21.26
C GLY A 131 1.42 -0.24 -19.95
N TYR A 132 0.95 -0.70 -18.80
CA TYR A 132 1.53 -0.32 -17.52
C TYR A 132 2.95 -0.89 -17.38
N THR A 133 3.90 0.00 -17.08
CA THR A 133 5.31 -0.35 -16.85
C THR A 133 5.59 -0.72 -15.41
N LEU A 134 4.70 -0.32 -14.49
CA LEU A 134 4.76 -0.62 -13.07
C LEU A 134 3.34 -0.89 -12.54
N VAL A 135 3.19 -2.00 -11.83
CA VAL A 135 1.98 -2.35 -11.07
C VAL A 135 2.33 -2.40 -9.60
N LEU A 136 1.57 -1.69 -8.78
CA LEU A 136 1.70 -1.67 -7.33
C LEU A 136 0.43 -2.23 -6.70
N ILE A 137 0.57 -3.25 -5.84
CA ILE A 137 -0.54 -3.91 -5.17
C ILE A 137 -0.52 -3.55 -3.69
N ASP A 138 -1.54 -2.84 -3.24
CA ASP A 138 -1.70 -2.44 -1.84
C ASP A 138 -2.32 -3.58 -1.03
N GLY A 139 -1.55 -4.62 -0.78
CA GLY A 139 -1.95 -5.81 -0.05
C GLY A 139 -1.25 -7.07 -0.52
N ALA A 140 -1.68 -8.23 -0.02
CA ALA A 140 -1.09 -9.54 -0.31
C ALA A 140 -2.13 -10.52 -0.87
N GLY A 141 -1.72 -11.33 -1.85
CA GLY A 141 -2.52 -12.39 -2.46
C GLY A 141 -1.80 -13.72 -2.52
N GLU A 142 -2.56 -14.81 -2.64
CA GLU A 142 -2.00 -16.16 -2.88
C GLU A 142 -1.63 -16.34 -4.35
N GLN A 143 -2.31 -15.59 -5.25
CA GLN A 143 -2.05 -15.58 -6.68
C GLN A 143 -2.29 -14.21 -7.28
N LEU A 144 -1.68 -13.95 -8.43
CA LEU A 144 -1.97 -12.74 -9.21
C LEU A 144 -3.05 -13.04 -10.25
N PRO A 145 -4.08 -12.19 -10.35
CA PRO A 145 -5.07 -12.29 -11.42
C PRO A 145 -4.41 -12.13 -12.81
N PRO A 146 -4.81 -12.92 -13.81
CA PRO A 146 -4.23 -12.87 -15.16
C PRO A 146 -4.45 -11.50 -15.85
N GLU A 147 -5.45 -10.74 -15.43
CA GLU A 147 -5.74 -9.39 -15.91
C GLU A 147 -4.57 -8.43 -15.67
N LEU A 148 -3.81 -8.62 -14.58
CA LEU A 148 -2.61 -7.82 -14.32
C LEU A 148 -1.56 -8.01 -15.40
N SER A 149 -1.22 -9.26 -15.72
CA SER A 149 -0.27 -9.56 -16.80
C SER A 149 -0.78 -9.03 -18.14
N ALA A 150 -2.08 -9.18 -18.44
CA ALA A 150 -2.66 -8.69 -19.66
C ALA A 150 -2.58 -7.16 -19.81
N ALA A 151 -2.70 -6.41 -18.72
CA ALA A 151 -2.64 -4.95 -18.71
C ALA A 151 -1.22 -4.36 -18.75
N MET A 152 -0.20 -5.15 -18.39
CA MET A 152 1.18 -4.68 -18.30
C MET A 152 1.90 -4.66 -19.66
N ALA A 153 2.84 -3.73 -19.80
CA ALA A 153 3.84 -3.74 -20.86
C ALA A 153 4.81 -4.92 -20.70
N GLU A 154 5.42 -5.37 -21.79
CA GLU A 154 6.50 -6.36 -21.74
C GLU A 154 7.68 -5.83 -20.90
N GLY A 155 8.23 -6.67 -20.03
CA GLY A 155 9.25 -6.26 -19.07
C GLY A 155 8.76 -5.37 -17.93
N GLY A 156 7.46 -5.06 -17.87
CA GLY A 156 6.84 -4.29 -16.78
C GLY A 156 7.05 -4.96 -15.42
N ARG A 157 7.15 -4.15 -14.37
CA ARG A 157 7.41 -4.58 -12.99
C ARG A 157 6.11 -4.65 -12.21
N VAL A 158 5.99 -5.63 -11.31
CA VAL A 158 4.90 -5.72 -10.33
C VAL A 158 5.48 -5.88 -8.93
N LEU A 159 4.94 -5.15 -7.98
CA LEU A 159 5.30 -5.25 -6.57
C LEU A 159 4.05 -5.27 -5.70
N GLY A 160 4.10 -6.03 -4.63
CA GLY A 160 3.01 -6.17 -3.67
C GLY A 160 3.30 -7.26 -2.68
N GLY A 161 2.30 -7.69 -1.95
CA GLY A 161 2.39 -8.82 -1.03
C GLY A 161 2.09 -10.16 -1.71
N VAL A 162 2.85 -11.19 -1.35
CA VAL A 162 2.53 -12.58 -1.67
C VAL A 162 2.26 -13.36 -0.40
N ILE A 163 1.32 -14.30 -0.46
CA ILE A 163 1.01 -15.21 0.64
C ILE A 163 1.50 -16.61 0.25
N GLN A 164 2.47 -17.14 0.99
CA GLN A 164 2.98 -18.49 0.80
C GLN A 164 2.95 -19.22 2.13
N ARG A 165 2.25 -20.35 2.19
CA ARG A 165 2.11 -21.18 3.42
C ARG A 165 1.62 -20.37 4.62
N GLY A 166 0.73 -19.39 4.40
CA GLY A 166 0.18 -18.53 5.45
C GLY A 166 1.09 -17.37 5.89
N ILE A 167 2.29 -17.24 5.31
CA ILE A 167 3.23 -16.13 5.59
C ILE A 167 3.09 -15.09 4.48
N THR A 168 3.02 -13.81 4.87
CA THR A 168 3.00 -12.68 3.94
C THR A 168 4.41 -12.12 3.75
N SER A 169 4.78 -11.85 2.51
CA SER A 169 6.08 -11.25 2.16
C SER A 169 5.90 -10.16 1.12
N LEU A 170 6.67 -9.08 1.21
CA LEU A 170 6.85 -8.17 0.08
C LEU A 170 7.52 -8.95 -1.05
N ALA A 171 7.03 -8.76 -2.27
CA ALA A 171 7.52 -9.49 -3.42
C ALA A 171 7.61 -8.59 -4.66
N VAL A 172 8.50 -8.96 -5.56
CA VAL A 172 8.71 -8.30 -6.86
C VAL A 172 8.58 -9.32 -7.98
N GLY A 173 8.01 -8.89 -9.10
CA GLY A 173 7.94 -9.67 -10.32
C GLY A 173 8.15 -8.81 -11.55
N ARG A 174 8.37 -9.49 -12.67
CA ARG A 174 8.49 -8.85 -13.99
C ARG A 174 7.72 -9.67 -15.01
N LYS A 175 6.99 -8.99 -15.88
CA LYS A 175 6.29 -9.65 -16.98
C LYS A 175 7.28 -10.15 -18.02
N ALA A 176 7.13 -11.42 -18.42
CA ALA A 176 7.85 -12.05 -19.51
C ALA A 176 6.84 -12.88 -20.35
N GLY A 177 6.44 -12.36 -21.51
CA GLY A 177 5.35 -12.94 -22.30
C GLY A 177 4.03 -13.00 -21.54
N SER A 178 3.48 -14.19 -21.33
CA SER A 178 2.29 -14.42 -20.50
C SER A 178 2.61 -14.56 -19.01
N ASP A 179 3.88 -14.79 -18.67
CA ASP A 179 4.28 -15.15 -17.32
C ASP A 179 4.47 -13.92 -16.44
N LEU A 180 3.97 -14.00 -15.23
CA LEU A 180 4.11 -13.02 -14.17
C LEU A 180 4.25 -13.74 -12.83
N ALA A 181 5.48 -13.96 -12.41
CA ALA A 181 5.77 -14.61 -11.14
C ALA A 181 6.33 -13.61 -10.14
N LEU A 182 5.87 -13.69 -8.88
CA LEU A 182 6.39 -12.91 -7.77
C LEU A 182 7.49 -13.68 -7.03
N MET A 183 8.60 -13.03 -6.80
CA MET A 183 9.70 -13.50 -5.97
C MET A 183 9.63 -12.78 -4.61
N PRO A 184 9.45 -13.50 -3.50
CA PRO A 184 9.46 -12.93 -2.16
C PRO A 184 10.82 -12.28 -1.86
N LEU A 185 10.79 -11.11 -1.20
CA LEU A 185 11.97 -10.35 -0.77
C LEU A 185 12.14 -10.38 0.74
N SER A 186 11.09 -10.00 1.48
CA SER A 186 11.13 -9.90 2.95
C SER A 186 9.78 -10.23 3.55
N GLU A 187 9.78 -11.00 4.64
CA GLU A 187 8.58 -11.30 5.42
C GLU A 187 8.14 -10.06 6.19
N MET A 188 6.85 -9.74 6.13
CA MET A 188 6.23 -8.65 6.87
C MET A 188 4.71 -8.81 6.92
N GLY A 189 4.06 -8.17 7.90
CA GLY A 189 2.60 -8.15 8.01
C GLY A 189 1.98 -7.29 6.92
N ILE A 190 1.41 -7.94 5.89
CA ILE A 190 0.73 -7.28 4.76
C ILE A 190 -0.74 -7.70 4.78
N PRO A 191 -1.70 -6.77 4.70
CA PRO A 191 -3.13 -7.10 4.64
C PRO A 191 -3.46 -7.98 3.44
N ARG A 192 -4.33 -8.98 3.68
CA ARG A 192 -4.77 -9.90 2.63
C ARG A 192 -5.81 -9.23 1.72
N ILE A 193 -5.67 -9.44 0.43
CA ILE A 193 -6.68 -9.13 -0.58
C ILE A 193 -7.43 -10.43 -0.89
N ALA A 194 -8.62 -10.61 -0.34
CA ALA A 194 -9.39 -11.84 -0.48
C ALA A 194 -9.72 -12.20 -1.95
N ALA A 195 -9.83 -11.19 -2.82
CA ALA A 195 -10.05 -11.39 -4.26
C ALA A 195 -8.86 -12.07 -4.96
N PHE A 196 -7.69 -12.12 -4.32
CA PHE A 196 -6.47 -12.75 -4.84
C PHE A 196 -6.15 -14.08 -4.15
N ASP A 197 -7.15 -14.68 -3.49
CA ASP A 197 -7.04 -16.02 -2.92
C ASP A 197 -7.02 -17.07 -4.02
N ALA A 198 -6.24 -18.11 -3.81
CA ALA A 198 -6.32 -19.30 -4.65
C ALA A 198 -7.68 -19.99 -4.47
N PRO A 199 -8.26 -20.56 -5.53
CA PRO A 199 -9.46 -21.36 -5.41
C PRO A 199 -9.24 -22.47 -4.37
N LYS A 200 -10.14 -22.57 -3.39
CA LYS A 200 -10.07 -23.67 -2.41
C LYS A 200 -10.40 -24.98 -3.14
N GLY A 201 -9.38 -25.78 -3.46
CA GLY A 201 -9.57 -27.14 -3.94
C GLY A 201 -10.24 -27.97 -2.85
N TRP A 202 -11.23 -28.79 -3.23
CA TRP A 202 -11.75 -29.82 -2.35
C TRP A 202 -10.65 -30.87 -2.18
N SER A 203 -10.06 -30.96 -0.99
CA SER A 203 -9.25 -32.12 -0.61
C SER A 203 -10.21 -33.15 -0.04
N PHE A 204 -10.38 -34.29 -0.75
CA PHE A 204 -11.05 -35.48 -0.26
C PHE A 204 -10.09 -36.32 0.57
#